data_364a082d0cc034a00102adec5d9fff6e
#
_entry.id   364a082d0cc034a00102adec5d9fff6e
#
_cell.length_a   1.000
_cell.length_b   1.000
_cell.length_c   1.000
_cell.angle_alpha   90.00
_cell.angle_beta   90.00
_cell.angle_gamma   90.00
#
_symmetry.space_group_name_H-M   'P 1'
#
loop_
_entity.id
_entity.type
_entity.pdbx_description
1 polymer ?
#
loop_
_entity_poly.entity_id
_entity_poly.type
_entity_poly.pdbx_seq_one_letter_code
_entity_poly.pdbx_strand_id
1 'polypeptide(L)'
;MFKGQPKGLYALALANTGERFGYYTMLAIFMLFLQAKFGFQGATASQIYAIFLALVYFMPVVGGILADKIGYGKCVVTGICIMFAGYVCLSIPTAANGLGLALMLGALFLISVGTGLFKGNLQVLVGNLYDDPKYSSKRDSAFSLFYMAINIGAMFAHAAATAITNRFLSKAGLIYKADIPALAHQYLDGTIATENTSKLQELMGQMPGISGMNIT
;
A
#
# COMPACT_ATOMS: atom_id res chain seq x y z
N MET A 1 28.58 10.89 -8.77
CA MET A 1 27.43 10.01 -8.60
C MET A 1 26.45 10.13 -9.76
N PHE A 2 25.88 11.30 -10.10
CA PHE A 2 24.88 11.44 -11.17
C PHE A 2 25.43 11.50 -12.59
N LYS A 3 26.62 12.08 -12.81
CA LYS A 3 27.18 12.31 -14.16
C LYS A 3 27.62 11.01 -14.85
N GLY A 4 27.20 10.86 -16.12
CA GLY A 4 27.63 9.76 -17.00
C GLY A 4 26.98 8.42 -16.70
N GLN A 5 25.81 8.41 -16.05
CA GLN A 5 24.97 7.22 -15.88
C GLN A 5 24.14 6.97 -17.16
N PRO A 6 23.81 5.73 -17.49
CA PRO A 6 22.91 5.42 -18.61
C PRO A 6 21.50 5.98 -18.33
N LYS A 7 20.84 6.46 -19.38
CA LYS A 7 19.48 7.04 -19.26
C LYS A 7 18.46 6.04 -18.67
N GLY A 8 18.64 4.76 -18.94
CA GLY A 8 17.79 3.68 -18.39
C GLY A 8 17.75 3.65 -16.86
N LEU A 9 18.86 3.99 -16.19
CA LEU A 9 18.90 4.04 -14.73
C LEU A 9 17.86 5.00 -14.15
N TYR A 10 17.73 6.19 -14.73
CA TYR A 10 16.79 7.20 -14.23
C TYR A 10 15.34 6.75 -14.41
N ALA A 11 15.03 6.11 -15.54
CA ALA A 11 13.69 5.56 -15.78
C ALA A 11 13.35 4.45 -14.78
N LEU A 12 14.28 3.51 -14.56
CA LEU A 12 14.08 2.41 -13.60
C LEU A 12 14.01 2.92 -12.15
N ALA A 13 14.83 3.90 -11.78
CA ALA A 13 14.81 4.53 -10.46
C ALA A 13 13.49 5.28 -10.22
N LEU A 14 13.00 6.03 -11.19
CA LEU A 14 11.72 6.74 -11.09
C LEU A 14 10.54 5.77 -11.00
N ALA A 15 10.53 4.69 -11.79
CA ALA A 15 9.53 3.65 -11.70
C ALA A 15 9.50 3.00 -10.31
N ASN A 16 10.68 2.75 -9.73
CA ASN A 16 10.81 2.23 -8.38
C ASN A 16 10.33 3.21 -7.31
N THR A 17 10.66 4.51 -7.45
CA THR A 17 10.17 5.56 -6.55
C THR A 17 8.64 5.60 -6.54
N GLY A 18 8.01 5.61 -7.71
CA GLY A 18 6.56 5.66 -7.84
C GLY A 18 5.88 4.42 -7.26
N GLU A 19 6.41 3.24 -7.54
CA GLU A 19 5.90 1.99 -6.99
C GLU A 19 6.04 1.96 -5.46
N ARG A 20 7.19 2.32 -4.93
CA ARG A 20 7.41 2.37 -3.47
C ARG A 20 6.52 3.40 -2.79
N PHE A 21 6.35 4.58 -3.41
CA PHE A 21 5.42 5.59 -2.91
C PHE A 21 3.98 5.03 -2.80
N GLY A 22 3.45 4.43 -3.87
CA GLY A 22 2.11 3.83 -3.86
C GLY A 22 1.96 2.71 -2.83
N TYR A 23 2.94 1.80 -2.77
CA TYR A 23 2.95 0.69 -1.84
C TYR A 23 2.94 1.14 -0.38
N TYR A 24 3.85 2.04 0.02
CA TYR A 24 3.91 2.51 1.40
C TYR A 24 2.76 3.44 1.77
N THR A 25 2.20 4.20 0.81
CA THR A 25 0.98 4.99 1.03
C THR A 25 -0.20 4.07 1.38
N MET A 26 -0.37 2.99 0.64
CA MET A 26 -1.40 1.98 0.91
C MET A 26 -1.16 1.31 2.27
N LEU A 27 0.05 0.84 2.56
CA LEU A 27 0.37 0.19 3.82
C LEU A 27 0.10 1.07 5.04
N ALA A 28 0.36 2.38 4.93
CA ALA A 28 0.18 3.33 6.04
C ALA A 28 -1.28 3.41 6.54
N ILE A 29 -2.24 3.17 5.66
CA ILE A 29 -3.67 3.24 5.99
C ILE A 29 -4.36 1.87 6.01
N PHE A 30 -3.69 0.81 5.60
CA PHE A 30 -4.32 -0.48 5.34
C PHE A 30 -4.94 -1.11 6.59
N MET A 31 -4.24 -1.10 7.72
CA MET A 31 -4.77 -1.60 9.00
C MET A 31 -6.04 -0.85 9.43
N LEU A 32 -6.00 0.47 9.34
CA LEU A 32 -7.13 1.34 9.67
C LEU A 32 -8.33 1.10 8.74
N PHE A 33 -8.05 0.88 7.46
CA PHE A 33 -9.06 0.53 6.47
C PHE A 33 -9.76 -0.80 6.81
N LEU A 34 -9.00 -1.83 7.20
CA LEU A 34 -9.57 -3.13 7.58
C LEU A 34 -10.51 -2.99 8.80
N GLN A 35 -10.08 -2.24 9.79
CA GLN A 35 -10.87 -2.00 11.01
C GLN A 35 -12.09 -1.13 10.72
N ALA A 36 -11.92 -0.02 9.99
CA ALA A 36 -13.01 0.92 9.72
C ALA A 36 -14.07 0.35 8.76
N LYS A 37 -13.65 -0.38 7.72
CA LYS A 37 -14.58 -0.89 6.71
C LYS A 37 -15.23 -2.19 7.11
N PHE A 38 -14.46 -3.15 7.60
CA PHE A 38 -14.94 -4.52 7.87
C PHE A 38 -15.19 -4.82 9.35
N GLY A 39 -14.90 -3.88 10.24
CA GLY A 39 -15.05 -4.08 11.68
C GLY A 39 -14.08 -5.10 12.29
N PHE A 40 -13.00 -5.43 11.57
CA PHE A 40 -12.07 -6.43 12.08
C PHE A 40 -11.37 -5.95 13.35
N GLN A 41 -11.30 -6.82 14.34
CA GLN A 41 -10.48 -6.60 15.51
C GLN A 41 -9.00 -6.49 15.10
N GLY A 42 -8.20 -5.80 15.92
CA GLY A 42 -6.78 -5.58 15.64
C GLY A 42 -6.00 -6.87 15.34
N ALA A 43 -6.32 -7.98 16.02
CA ALA A 43 -5.70 -9.28 15.77
C ALA A 43 -5.98 -9.80 14.36
N THR A 44 -7.24 -9.80 13.92
CA THR A 44 -7.63 -10.27 12.58
C THR A 44 -7.05 -9.35 11.48
N ALA A 45 -7.11 -8.04 11.69
CA ALA A 45 -6.52 -7.08 10.75
C ALA A 45 -5.00 -7.29 10.63
N SER A 46 -4.31 -7.55 11.75
CA SER A 46 -2.87 -7.86 11.77
C SER A 46 -2.53 -9.17 11.04
N GLN A 47 -3.38 -10.19 11.16
CA GLN A 47 -3.19 -11.46 10.45
C GLN A 47 -3.31 -11.26 8.94
N ILE A 48 -4.33 -10.55 8.47
CA ILE A 48 -4.50 -10.24 7.03
C ILE A 48 -3.30 -9.44 6.52
N TYR A 49 -2.88 -8.44 7.28
CA TYR A 49 -1.70 -7.64 6.96
C TYR A 49 -0.43 -8.50 6.87
N ALA A 50 -0.20 -9.39 7.83
CA ALA A 50 0.96 -10.28 7.86
C ALA A 50 0.97 -11.27 6.69
N ILE A 51 -0.18 -11.87 6.35
CA ILE A 51 -0.33 -12.76 5.19
C ILE A 51 -0.04 -11.99 3.89
N PHE A 52 -0.56 -10.78 3.75
CA PHE A 52 -0.27 -9.94 2.60
C PHE A 52 1.22 -9.63 2.47
N LEU A 53 1.90 -9.25 3.57
CA LEU A 53 3.34 -9.03 3.57
C LEU A 53 4.11 -10.30 3.21
N ALA A 54 3.75 -11.44 3.78
CA ALA A 54 4.37 -12.73 3.46
C ALA A 54 4.29 -13.03 1.96
N LEU A 55 3.13 -12.81 1.33
CA LEU A 55 2.96 -12.96 -0.11
C LEU A 55 3.85 -11.99 -0.90
N VAL A 56 3.88 -10.72 -0.53
CA VAL A 56 4.71 -9.70 -1.19
C VAL A 56 6.20 -10.04 -1.13
N TYR A 57 6.67 -10.66 -0.05
CA TYR A 57 8.07 -11.07 0.09
C TYR A 57 8.37 -12.42 -0.55
N PHE A 58 7.38 -13.31 -0.67
CA PHE A 58 7.54 -14.61 -1.32
C PHE A 58 7.45 -14.51 -2.85
N MET A 59 6.53 -13.71 -3.39
CA MET A 59 6.27 -13.61 -4.83
C MET A 59 7.48 -13.23 -5.70
N PRO A 60 8.49 -12.46 -5.25
CA PRO A 60 9.71 -12.23 -6.04
C PRO A 60 10.48 -13.50 -6.43
N VAL A 61 10.38 -14.58 -5.65
CA VAL A 61 10.98 -15.87 -6.01
C VAL A 61 10.30 -16.44 -7.27
N VAL A 62 8.98 -16.43 -7.28
CA VAL A 62 8.18 -16.85 -8.46
C VAL A 62 8.44 -15.92 -9.64
N GLY A 63 8.49 -14.60 -9.38
CA GLY A 63 8.77 -13.57 -10.37
C GLY A 63 10.14 -13.73 -11.03
N GLY A 64 11.18 -14.12 -10.26
CA GLY A 64 12.51 -14.39 -10.77
C GLY A 64 12.54 -15.60 -11.69
N ILE A 65 11.96 -16.74 -11.27
CA ILE A 65 11.86 -17.95 -12.08
C ILE A 65 11.14 -17.68 -13.41
N LEU A 66 10.08 -16.87 -13.37
CA LEU A 66 9.36 -16.51 -14.58
C LEU A 66 10.18 -15.59 -15.49
N ALA A 67 10.93 -14.66 -14.91
CA ALA A 67 11.75 -13.70 -15.65
C ALA A 67 12.89 -14.39 -16.41
N ASP A 68 13.46 -15.47 -15.88
CA ASP A 68 14.47 -16.27 -16.57
C ASP A 68 13.93 -16.89 -17.85
N LYS A 69 12.61 -17.15 -17.93
CA LYS A 69 11.96 -17.75 -19.11
C LYS A 69 11.46 -16.72 -20.12
N ILE A 70 10.87 -15.62 -19.67
CA ILE A 70 10.19 -14.67 -20.58
C ILE A 70 10.93 -13.32 -20.70
N GLY A 71 11.98 -13.11 -19.89
CA GLY A 71 12.82 -11.92 -19.87
C GLY A 71 12.40 -10.89 -18.81
N TYR A 72 13.38 -10.29 -18.16
CA TYR A 72 13.21 -9.36 -17.02
C TYR A 72 12.38 -8.13 -17.37
N GLY A 73 12.61 -7.53 -18.56
CA GLY A 73 11.86 -6.35 -19.01
C GLY A 73 10.37 -6.60 -19.14
N LYS A 74 9.99 -7.74 -19.73
CA LYS A 74 8.59 -8.14 -19.88
C LYS A 74 7.95 -8.38 -18.51
N CYS A 75 8.65 -9.06 -17.60
CA CYS A 75 8.18 -9.28 -16.24
C CYS A 75 7.92 -7.98 -15.51
N VAL A 76 8.82 -7.00 -15.58
CA VAL A 76 8.65 -5.70 -14.93
C VAL A 76 7.42 -4.96 -15.46
N VAL A 77 7.24 -4.90 -16.77
CA VAL A 77 6.06 -4.23 -17.37
C VAL A 77 4.76 -4.95 -17.00
N THR A 78 4.72 -6.27 -17.11
CA THR A 78 3.56 -7.08 -16.71
C THR A 78 3.26 -6.90 -15.22
N GLY A 79 4.30 -6.88 -14.37
CA GLY A 79 4.18 -6.63 -12.95
C GLY A 79 3.52 -5.28 -12.61
N ILE A 80 3.93 -4.20 -13.31
CA ILE A 80 3.31 -2.88 -13.16
C ILE A 80 1.83 -2.92 -13.55
N CYS A 81 1.49 -3.54 -14.68
CA CYS A 81 0.10 -3.63 -15.14
C CYS A 81 -0.77 -4.41 -14.15
N ILE A 82 -0.28 -5.54 -13.62
CA ILE A 82 -1.00 -6.34 -12.63
C ILE A 82 -1.18 -5.58 -11.32
N MET A 83 -0.13 -4.91 -10.81
CA MET A 83 -0.24 -4.06 -9.63
C MET A 83 -1.24 -2.94 -9.83
N PHE A 84 -1.19 -2.27 -10.98
CA PHE A 84 -2.13 -1.19 -11.30
C PHE A 84 -3.58 -1.71 -11.29
N ALA A 85 -3.86 -2.86 -11.92
CA ALA A 85 -5.16 -3.49 -11.86
C ALA A 85 -5.58 -3.80 -10.41
N GLY A 86 -4.67 -4.32 -9.58
CA GLY A 86 -4.91 -4.55 -8.15
C GLY A 86 -5.28 -3.28 -7.38
N TYR A 87 -4.55 -2.17 -7.60
CA TYR A 87 -4.89 -0.89 -6.97
C TYR A 87 -6.22 -0.32 -7.46
N VAL A 88 -6.54 -0.46 -8.75
CA VAL A 88 -7.85 -0.07 -9.30
C VAL A 88 -8.96 -0.89 -8.64
N CYS A 89 -8.82 -2.22 -8.54
CA CYS A 89 -9.78 -3.08 -7.85
C CYS A 89 -9.96 -2.66 -6.38
N LEU A 90 -8.87 -2.34 -5.67
CA LEU A 90 -8.91 -1.91 -4.27
C LEU A 90 -9.62 -0.55 -4.10
N SER A 91 -9.58 0.31 -5.12
CA SER A 91 -10.22 1.64 -5.11
C SER A 91 -11.73 1.59 -5.36
N ILE A 92 -12.28 0.47 -5.82
CA ILE A 92 -13.71 0.34 -6.10
C ILE A 92 -14.49 0.39 -4.78
N PRO A 93 -15.46 1.32 -4.64
CA PRO A 93 -16.33 1.36 -3.46
C PRO A 93 -17.18 0.09 -3.39
N THR A 94 -16.97 -0.71 -2.36
CA THR A 94 -17.72 -1.95 -2.12
C THR A 94 -18.38 -1.91 -0.75
N ALA A 95 -19.49 -2.61 -0.57
CA ALA A 95 -20.09 -2.81 0.73
C ALA A 95 -19.17 -3.67 1.62
N ALA A 96 -19.33 -3.56 2.94
CA ALA A 96 -18.63 -4.38 3.93
C ALA A 96 -19.32 -5.76 4.06
N ASN A 97 -19.30 -6.53 2.99
CA ASN A 97 -19.90 -7.87 2.90
C ASN A 97 -18.90 -8.87 2.33
N GLY A 98 -19.31 -10.14 2.20
CA GLY A 98 -18.46 -11.22 1.69
C GLY A 98 -17.89 -10.93 0.29
N LEU A 99 -18.66 -10.29 -0.61
CA LEU A 99 -18.18 -9.92 -1.93
C LEU A 99 -17.12 -8.81 -1.85
N GLY A 100 -17.36 -7.78 -1.03
CA GLY A 100 -16.39 -6.71 -0.81
C GLY A 100 -15.08 -7.23 -0.21
N LEU A 101 -15.15 -8.19 0.71
CA LEU A 101 -13.98 -8.86 1.28
C LEU A 101 -13.23 -9.67 0.21
N ALA A 102 -13.94 -10.46 -0.60
CA ALA A 102 -13.34 -11.26 -1.67
C ALA A 102 -12.65 -10.38 -2.71
N LEU A 103 -13.26 -9.26 -3.12
CA LEU A 103 -12.65 -8.29 -4.04
C LEU A 103 -11.39 -7.65 -3.45
N MET A 104 -11.41 -7.28 -2.16
CA MET A 104 -10.25 -6.74 -1.47
C MET A 104 -9.11 -7.76 -1.42
N LEU A 105 -9.38 -8.99 -1.01
CA LEU A 105 -8.37 -10.06 -0.96
C LEU A 105 -7.80 -10.37 -2.35
N GLY A 106 -8.66 -10.41 -3.37
CA GLY A 106 -8.24 -10.55 -4.76
C GLY A 106 -7.34 -9.40 -5.24
N ALA A 107 -7.67 -8.16 -4.89
CA ALA A 107 -6.84 -6.98 -5.18
C ALA A 107 -5.48 -7.06 -4.49
N LEU A 108 -5.42 -7.47 -3.23
CA LEU A 108 -4.16 -7.66 -2.49
C LEU A 108 -3.31 -8.77 -3.11
N PHE A 109 -3.94 -9.85 -3.57
CA PHE A 109 -3.25 -10.92 -4.29
C PHE A 109 -2.65 -10.42 -5.61
N LEU A 110 -3.41 -9.66 -6.41
CA LEU A 110 -2.89 -9.02 -7.63
C LEU A 110 -1.71 -8.09 -7.34
N ILE A 111 -1.81 -7.26 -6.30
CA ILE A 111 -0.71 -6.37 -5.88
C ILE A 111 0.53 -7.20 -5.49
N SER A 112 0.35 -8.29 -4.75
CA SER A 112 1.45 -9.17 -4.35
C SER A 112 2.14 -9.82 -5.54
N VAL A 113 1.38 -10.37 -6.49
CA VAL A 113 1.89 -10.97 -7.72
C VAL A 113 2.62 -9.94 -8.57
N GLY A 114 2.00 -8.77 -8.78
CA GLY A 114 2.60 -7.69 -9.55
C GLY A 114 3.90 -7.18 -8.93
N THR A 115 3.93 -7.00 -7.61
CA THR A 115 5.15 -6.63 -6.85
C THR A 115 6.23 -7.72 -7.00
N GLY A 116 5.85 -8.98 -6.97
CA GLY A 116 6.77 -10.10 -7.17
C GLY A 116 7.45 -10.08 -8.54
N LEU A 117 6.66 -9.83 -9.60
CA LEU A 117 7.19 -9.70 -10.96
C LEU A 117 8.06 -8.44 -11.15
N PHE A 118 7.78 -7.38 -10.41
CA PHE A 118 8.45 -6.09 -10.53
C PHE A 118 9.75 -6.02 -9.73
N LYS A 119 9.67 -6.26 -8.41
CA LYS A 119 10.69 -5.86 -7.43
C LYS A 119 12.06 -6.46 -7.67
N GLY A 120 12.16 -7.79 -7.80
CA GLY A 120 13.45 -8.48 -8.02
C GLY A 120 14.01 -8.19 -9.41
N ASN A 121 13.15 -8.27 -10.40
CA ASN A 121 13.52 -8.16 -11.81
C ASN A 121 13.96 -6.73 -12.20
N LEU A 122 13.42 -5.70 -11.54
CA LEU A 122 13.86 -4.34 -11.74
C LEU A 122 15.32 -4.13 -11.32
N GLN A 123 15.76 -4.77 -10.23
CA GLN A 123 17.15 -4.71 -9.76
C GLN A 123 18.09 -5.39 -10.75
N VAL A 124 17.69 -6.51 -11.34
CA VAL A 124 18.46 -7.19 -12.40
C VAL A 124 18.59 -6.29 -13.63
N LEU A 125 17.51 -5.65 -14.05
CA LEU A 125 17.57 -4.69 -15.17
C LEU A 125 18.53 -3.53 -14.90
N VAL A 126 18.57 -3.02 -13.66
CA VAL A 126 19.58 -2.01 -13.28
C VAL A 126 20.98 -2.58 -13.43
N GLY A 127 21.23 -3.80 -12.96
CA GLY A 127 22.52 -4.47 -13.10
C GLY A 127 22.96 -4.60 -14.55
N ASN A 128 22.08 -5.07 -15.43
CA ASN A 128 22.35 -5.31 -16.85
C ASN A 128 22.72 -4.04 -17.62
N LEU A 129 22.30 -2.84 -17.17
CA LEU A 129 22.73 -1.57 -17.76
C LEU A 129 24.23 -1.33 -17.62
N TYR A 130 24.90 -2.03 -16.70
CA TYR A 130 26.33 -1.87 -16.37
C TYR A 130 27.19 -3.04 -16.84
N ASP A 131 26.63 -3.96 -17.62
CA ASP A 131 27.40 -5.00 -18.32
C ASP A 131 28.20 -4.42 -19.48
N ASP A 132 27.79 -3.24 -20.00
CA ASP A 132 28.58 -2.46 -20.98
C ASP A 132 29.85 -1.92 -20.29
N PRO A 133 31.06 -2.21 -20.83
CA PRO A 133 32.33 -1.71 -20.29
C PRO A 133 32.38 -0.20 -20.07
N LYS A 134 31.65 0.57 -20.85
CA LYS A 134 31.53 2.04 -20.73
C LYS A 134 30.97 2.49 -19.38
N TYR A 135 30.08 1.68 -18.79
CA TYR A 135 29.36 2.01 -17.56
C TYR A 135 29.77 1.16 -16.36
N SER A 136 30.48 0.06 -16.57
CA SER A 136 30.79 -0.96 -15.53
C SER A 136 31.39 -0.38 -14.25
N SER A 137 32.30 0.59 -14.37
CA SER A 137 32.93 1.27 -13.23
C SER A 137 31.98 2.11 -12.37
N LYS A 138 30.74 2.32 -12.81
CA LYS A 138 29.72 3.13 -12.12
C LYS A 138 28.61 2.31 -11.48
N ARG A 139 28.69 0.99 -11.54
CA ARG A 139 27.67 0.06 -11.08
C ARG A 139 27.28 0.29 -9.61
N ASP A 140 28.25 0.40 -8.71
CA ASP A 140 27.99 0.63 -7.28
C ASP A 140 27.30 1.98 -7.02
N SER A 141 27.75 3.01 -7.74
CA SER A 141 27.13 4.33 -7.69
C SER A 141 25.69 4.33 -8.21
N ALA A 142 25.38 3.46 -9.16
CA ALA A 142 24.03 3.29 -9.69
C ALA A 142 23.10 2.64 -8.68
N PHE A 143 23.53 1.56 -8.02
CA PHE A 143 22.73 0.92 -6.97
C PHE A 143 22.50 1.88 -5.80
N SER A 144 23.48 2.70 -5.43
CA SER A 144 23.31 3.74 -4.42
C SER A 144 22.22 4.75 -4.82
N LEU A 145 22.20 5.20 -6.09
CA LEU A 145 21.14 6.06 -6.62
C LEU A 145 19.78 5.39 -6.63
N PHE A 146 19.75 4.12 -7.01
CA PHE A 146 18.52 3.32 -7.07
C PHE A 146 17.90 3.12 -5.68
N TYR A 147 18.72 2.83 -4.66
CA TYR A 147 18.25 2.71 -3.27
C TYR A 147 17.85 4.06 -2.67
N MET A 148 18.54 5.14 -3.04
CA MET A 148 18.12 6.49 -2.65
C MET A 148 16.72 6.81 -3.19
N ALA A 149 16.42 6.44 -4.44
CA ALA A 149 15.11 6.61 -5.04
C ALA A 149 13.99 5.87 -4.30
N ILE A 150 14.26 4.64 -3.81
CA ILE A 150 13.35 3.89 -2.93
C ILE A 150 13.02 4.68 -1.67
N ASN A 151 14.06 5.17 -0.98
CA ASN A 151 13.90 5.88 0.29
C ASN A 151 13.15 7.21 0.11
N ILE A 152 13.36 7.92 -1.00
CA ILE A 152 12.60 9.13 -1.33
C ILE A 152 11.11 8.79 -1.48
N GLY A 153 10.76 7.74 -2.24
CA GLY A 153 9.37 7.30 -2.37
C GLY A 153 8.74 6.93 -1.03
N ALA A 154 9.45 6.18 -0.20
CA ALA A 154 8.98 5.76 1.12
C ALA A 154 8.79 6.94 2.09
N MET A 155 9.70 7.91 2.09
CA MET A 155 9.69 9.06 2.99
C MET A 155 8.42 9.90 2.82
N PHE A 156 8.01 10.16 1.59
CA PHE A 156 6.83 10.98 1.32
C PHE A 156 5.51 10.20 1.43
N ALA A 157 5.54 8.88 1.39
CA ALA A 157 4.35 8.04 1.35
C ALA A 157 3.47 8.20 2.61
N HIS A 158 4.06 8.16 3.80
CA HIS A 158 3.32 8.30 5.06
C HIS A 158 2.73 9.69 5.24
N ALA A 159 3.49 10.73 4.89
CA ALA A 159 3.00 12.11 4.95
C ALA A 159 1.84 12.32 3.97
N ALA A 160 1.94 11.79 2.74
CA ALA A 160 0.89 11.85 1.75
C ALA A 160 -0.37 11.09 2.20
N ALA A 161 -0.22 9.86 2.73
CA ALA A 161 -1.33 9.07 3.24
C ALA A 161 -2.09 9.83 4.34
N THR A 162 -1.39 10.37 5.33
CA THR A 162 -1.98 11.15 6.42
C THR A 162 -2.65 12.42 5.92
N ALA A 163 -1.99 13.19 5.05
CA ALA A 163 -2.53 14.44 4.51
C ALA A 163 -3.81 14.21 3.68
N ILE A 164 -3.81 13.17 2.84
CA ILE A 164 -4.98 12.80 2.02
C ILE A 164 -6.12 12.35 2.93
N THR A 165 -5.87 11.44 3.87
CA THR A 165 -6.90 10.95 4.80
C THR A 165 -7.52 12.11 5.59
N ASN A 166 -6.72 12.98 6.19
CA ASN A 166 -7.21 14.12 6.95
C ASN A 166 -7.99 15.10 6.08
N ARG A 167 -7.58 15.32 4.83
CA ARG A 167 -8.31 16.19 3.91
C ARG A 167 -9.72 15.65 3.59
N PHE A 168 -9.85 14.34 3.37
CA PHE A 168 -11.17 13.74 3.12
C PHE A 168 -12.05 13.75 4.36
N LEU A 169 -11.50 13.41 5.52
CA LEU A 169 -12.22 13.48 6.80
C LEU A 169 -12.70 14.91 7.09
N SER A 170 -11.83 15.90 6.97
CA SER A 170 -12.19 17.31 7.19
C SER A 170 -13.30 17.80 6.27
N LYS A 171 -13.30 17.37 5.00
CA LYS A 171 -14.39 17.69 4.06
C LYS A 171 -15.75 17.12 4.48
N ALA A 172 -15.74 15.98 5.17
CA ALA A 172 -16.92 15.34 5.75
C ALA A 172 -17.26 15.87 7.15
N GLY A 173 -16.53 16.86 7.66
CA GLY A 173 -16.69 17.35 9.04
C GLY A 173 -16.25 16.34 10.11
N LEU A 174 -15.38 15.40 9.74
CA LEU A 174 -14.89 14.34 10.61
C LEU A 174 -13.43 14.61 11.02
N ILE A 175 -13.06 14.12 12.20
CA ILE A 175 -11.70 14.12 12.71
C ILE A 175 -11.28 12.67 12.94
N TYR A 176 -10.06 12.33 12.57
CA TYR A 176 -9.53 10.98 12.82
C TYR A 176 -9.41 10.72 14.33
N LYS A 177 -10.06 9.66 14.77
CA LYS A 177 -9.97 9.10 16.13
C LYS A 177 -9.83 7.59 16.04
N ALA A 178 -8.74 7.03 16.54
CA ALA A 178 -8.40 5.62 16.41
C ALA A 178 -9.44 4.67 17.03
N ASP A 179 -10.11 5.10 18.11
CA ASP A 179 -11.07 4.28 18.84
C ASP A 179 -12.45 4.18 18.15
N ILE A 180 -12.82 5.16 17.33
CA ILE A 180 -14.18 5.25 16.77
C ILE A 180 -14.56 4.05 15.91
N PRO A 181 -13.72 3.56 14.96
CA PRO A 181 -14.13 2.43 14.13
C PRO A 181 -14.49 1.18 14.95
N ALA A 182 -13.69 0.85 15.96
CA ALA A 182 -13.96 -0.31 16.81
C ALA A 182 -15.24 -0.14 17.64
N LEU A 183 -15.43 1.03 18.26
CA LEU A 183 -16.61 1.36 19.05
C LEU A 183 -17.88 1.39 18.20
N ALA A 184 -17.81 1.97 17.00
CA ALA A 184 -18.93 2.03 16.07
C ALA A 184 -19.38 0.64 15.62
N HIS A 185 -18.46 -0.27 15.32
CA HIS A 185 -18.81 -1.64 14.97
C HIS A 185 -19.41 -2.39 16.15
N GLN A 186 -18.84 -2.26 17.35
CA GLN A 186 -19.44 -2.85 18.56
C GLN A 186 -20.86 -2.33 18.80
N TYR A 187 -21.11 -1.06 18.53
CA TYR A 187 -22.45 -0.47 18.64
C TYR A 187 -23.42 -1.07 17.60
N LEU A 188 -22.99 -1.15 16.33
CA LEU A 188 -23.81 -1.71 15.25
C LEU A 188 -24.12 -3.20 15.44
N ASP A 189 -23.19 -3.96 16.02
CA ASP A 189 -23.32 -5.38 16.32
C ASP A 189 -24.06 -5.65 17.66
N GLY A 190 -24.42 -4.62 18.41
CA GLY A 190 -25.08 -4.74 19.71
C GLY A 190 -24.20 -5.32 20.82
N THR A 191 -22.88 -5.33 20.64
CA THR A 191 -21.90 -5.89 21.57
C THR A 191 -21.20 -4.84 22.44
N ILE A 192 -21.55 -3.56 22.28
CA ILE A 192 -20.92 -2.46 22.99
C ILE A 192 -21.29 -2.45 24.48
N ALA A 193 -20.29 -2.28 25.35
CA ALA A 193 -20.51 -2.06 26.78
C ALA A 193 -21.06 -0.64 27.03
N THR A 194 -21.89 -0.48 28.08
CA THR A 194 -22.53 0.81 28.44
C THR A 194 -21.53 1.95 28.59
N GLU A 195 -20.37 1.69 29.21
CA GLU A 195 -19.29 2.67 29.37
C GLU A 195 -18.73 3.12 28.00
N ASN A 196 -18.57 2.19 27.06
CA ASN A 196 -18.08 2.47 25.71
C ASN A 196 -19.09 3.23 24.87
N THR A 197 -20.39 3.10 25.12
CA THR A 197 -21.44 3.89 24.46
C THR A 197 -21.30 5.37 24.80
N SER A 198 -21.08 5.69 26.06
CA SER A 198 -20.85 7.07 26.52
C SER A 198 -19.58 7.67 25.89
N LYS A 199 -18.50 6.88 25.84
CA LYS A 199 -17.24 7.26 25.18
C LYS A 199 -17.43 7.51 23.67
N LEU A 200 -18.18 6.66 22.98
CA LEU A 200 -18.49 6.82 21.57
C LEU A 200 -19.30 8.10 21.32
N GLN A 201 -20.32 8.37 22.15
CA GLN A 201 -21.14 9.58 22.07
C GLN A 201 -20.28 10.86 22.28
N GLU A 202 -19.38 10.86 23.26
CA GLU A 202 -18.45 11.96 23.51
C GLU A 202 -17.54 12.24 22.31
N LEU A 203 -16.93 11.19 21.76
CA LEU A 203 -16.06 11.29 20.60
C LEU A 203 -16.80 11.79 19.35
N MET A 204 -18.04 11.35 19.12
CA MET A 204 -18.89 11.82 18.04
C MET A 204 -19.29 13.29 18.22
N GLY A 205 -19.54 13.73 19.46
CA GLY A 205 -19.83 15.13 19.79
C GLY A 205 -18.70 16.11 19.44
N GLN A 206 -17.47 15.63 19.36
CA GLN A 206 -16.31 16.42 18.95
C GLN A 206 -16.20 16.60 17.41
N MET A 207 -17.09 15.98 16.63
CA MET A 207 -17.04 16.00 15.16
C MET A 207 -18.14 16.88 14.58
N PRO A 208 -17.82 18.00 13.91
CA PRO A 208 -18.84 18.92 13.36
C PRO A 208 -19.83 18.24 12.40
N GLY A 209 -19.37 17.23 11.63
CA GLY A 209 -20.20 16.53 10.65
C GLY A 209 -21.26 15.61 11.26
N ILE A 210 -21.12 15.18 12.50
CA ILE A 210 -22.03 14.21 13.16
C ILE A 210 -22.39 14.58 14.60
N SER A 211 -22.01 15.75 15.07
CA SER A 211 -22.21 16.20 16.47
C SER A 211 -23.67 16.25 16.92
N GLY A 212 -24.61 16.25 16.01
CA GLY A 212 -26.07 16.20 16.30
C GLY A 212 -26.67 14.79 16.32
N MET A 213 -25.88 13.74 16.02
CA MET A 213 -26.36 12.36 16.07
C MET A 213 -26.43 11.86 17.50
N ASN A 214 -27.56 11.33 17.90
CA ASN A 214 -27.75 10.69 19.19
C ASN A 214 -27.71 9.17 19.04
N ILE A 215 -26.87 8.50 19.81
CA ILE A 215 -26.76 7.03 19.87
C ILE A 215 -27.58 6.58 21.11
N THR A 216 -28.89 6.51 20.97
CA THR A 216 -29.78 5.93 22.00
C THR A 216 -30.47 4.70 21.45
#